data_af7142a27b6923871b79bfb383891494
#
_entry.id   af7142a27b6923871b79bfb383891494
#
_cell.length_a   1.000
_cell.length_b   1.000
_cell.length_c   1.000
_cell.angle_alpha   90.00
_cell.angle_beta   90.00
_cell.angle_gamma   90.00
#
_symmetry.space_group_name_H-M   'P 1'
#
loop_
_entity.id
_entity.type
_entity.pdbx_description
1 polymer ?
#
loop_
_entity_poly.entity_id
_entity_poly.type
_entity_poly.pdbx_seq_one_letter_code
_entity_poly.pdbx_strand_id
1 'polypeptide(L)'
;MDRERRRLARNLPPPHEVLKASLFERSRSCGRPTCHCADADDPGHPTTYVSLSLPGGKSSQVSLPRSLVPVAETWTRNYERWLEAIERISALNHELLRGRWVEPPPDEGGRRR
;
A
#
# COMPACT_ATOMS: atom_id res chain seq x y z
N MET A 1 -4.09 25.46 -7.83
CA MET A 1 -3.52 24.50 -6.89
C MET A 1 -4.52 23.95 -5.89
N ASP A 2 -5.34 24.81 -5.32
CA ASP A 2 -6.30 24.33 -4.33
C ASP A 2 -7.31 23.35 -4.92
N ARG A 3 -7.80 23.66 -6.12
CA ARG A 3 -8.75 22.77 -6.78
C ARG A 3 -8.13 21.41 -7.08
N GLU A 4 -6.88 21.41 -7.50
CA GLU A 4 -6.20 20.15 -7.82
C GLU A 4 -6.02 19.28 -6.59
N ARG A 5 -5.56 19.87 -5.46
CA ARG A 5 -5.34 19.06 -4.27
C ARG A 5 -6.62 18.48 -3.72
N ARG A 6 -7.74 19.25 -3.83
CA ARG A 6 -9.02 18.73 -3.37
C ARG A 6 -9.55 17.63 -4.28
N ARG A 7 -9.33 17.77 -5.59
CA ARG A 7 -9.71 16.73 -6.54
C ARG A 7 -8.94 15.44 -6.27
N LEU A 8 -7.64 15.55 -6.03
CA LEU A 8 -6.84 14.38 -5.72
C LEU A 8 -7.34 13.67 -4.48
N ALA A 9 -7.72 14.43 -3.45
CA ALA A 9 -8.20 13.84 -2.22
C ALA A 9 -9.53 13.13 -2.40
N ARG A 10 -10.38 13.59 -3.33
CA ARG A 10 -11.69 13.00 -3.54
C ARG A 10 -11.67 11.73 -4.37
N ASN A 11 -10.62 11.51 -5.15
CA ASN A 11 -10.58 10.40 -6.12
C ASN A 11 -9.70 9.26 -5.65
N LEU A 12 -9.70 9.01 -4.34
CA LEU A 12 -8.88 7.96 -3.77
C LEU A 12 -9.72 6.75 -3.39
N PRO A 13 -9.14 5.56 -3.46
CA PRO A 13 -9.86 4.37 -3.01
C PRO A 13 -10.09 4.40 -1.52
N PRO A 14 -10.99 3.53 -1.00
CA PRO A 14 -11.26 3.52 0.43
C PRO A 14 -10.00 3.25 1.24
N PRO A 15 -9.76 4.01 2.31
CA PRO A 15 -8.51 3.86 3.07
C PRO A 15 -8.40 2.55 3.84
N HIS A 16 -9.49 1.85 4.05
CA HIS A 16 -9.43 0.56 4.71
C HIS A 16 -9.07 -0.58 3.76
N GLU A 17 -8.87 -0.27 2.47
CA GLU A 17 -8.51 -1.27 1.47
C GLU A 17 -7.17 -0.93 0.85
N VAL A 18 -6.18 -0.72 1.69
CA VAL A 18 -4.82 -0.46 1.25
C VAL A 18 -3.87 -1.43 1.94
N LEU A 19 -2.79 -1.77 1.25
CA LEU A 19 -1.80 -2.68 1.78
C LEU A 19 -0.43 -2.25 1.31
N LYS A 20 0.43 -1.92 2.26
CA LYS A 20 1.82 -1.60 1.96
C LYS A 20 2.62 -2.89 1.99
N ALA A 21 2.71 -3.54 0.85
CA ALA A 21 3.36 -4.84 0.77
C ALA A 21 3.83 -5.11 -0.64
N SER A 22 4.65 -6.12 -0.78
CA SER A 22 5.08 -6.63 -2.07
C SER A 22 4.50 -8.03 -2.24
N LEU A 23 4.07 -8.34 -3.46
CA LEU A 23 3.60 -9.66 -3.79
C LEU A 23 4.64 -10.34 -4.67
N PHE A 24 4.88 -11.62 -4.40
CA PHE A 24 5.80 -12.40 -5.22
C PHE A 24 5.33 -13.84 -5.24
N GLU A 25 5.76 -14.56 -6.28
CA GLU A 25 5.42 -15.95 -6.45
C GLU A 25 6.63 -16.83 -6.18
N ARG A 26 6.39 -17.94 -5.53
CA ARG A 26 7.43 -18.93 -5.27
C ARG A 26 6.83 -20.32 -5.39
N SER A 27 7.51 -21.21 -6.10
CA SER A 27 7.08 -22.59 -6.21
C SER A 27 7.61 -23.39 -5.03
N ARG A 28 6.78 -24.27 -4.50
CA ARG A 28 7.19 -25.09 -3.36
C ARG A 28 6.46 -26.41 -3.39
N SER A 29 7.05 -27.40 -2.74
CA SER A 29 6.43 -28.70 -2.59
C SER A 29 5.32 -28.63 -1.56
N CYS A 30 4.22 -29.32 -1.83
CA CYS A 30 3.08 -29.34 -0.90
C CYS A 30 3.24 -30.34 0.23
N GLY A 31 4.31 -31.16 0.19
CA GLY A 31 4.57 -32.13 1.21
C GLY A 31 3.83 -33.43 1.10
N ARG A 32 3.01 -33.60 0.07
CA ARG A 32 2.26 -34.85 -0.15
C ARG A 32 3.12 -35.81 -0.96
N PRO A 33 3.38 -37.03 -0.44
CA PRO A 33 4.26 -37.96 -1.17
C PRO A 33 3.70 -38.40 -2.51
N THR A 34 2.38 -38.41 -2.68
CA THR A 34 1.74 -38.84 -3.92
C THR A 34 1.56 -37.71 -4.93
N CYS A 35 1.93 -36.49 -4.58
CA CYS A 35 1.81 -35.36 -5.48
C CYS A 35 3.00 -35.31 -6.42
N HIS A 36 2.79 -34.79 -7.66
CA HIS A 36 3.86 -34.64 -8.63
C HIS A 36 5.02 -33.79 -8.10
N CYS A 37 4.71 -32.84 -7.21
CA CYS A 37 5.73 -31.96 -6.67
C CYS A 37 6.64 -32.64 -5.65
N ALA A 38 6.37 -33.92 -5.31
CA ALA A 38 7.27 -34.69 -4.47
C ALA A 38 8.51 -35.12 -5.22
N ASP A 39 8.50 -35.09 -6.55
CA ASP A 39 9.66 -35.38 -7.35
C ASP A 39 10.70 -34.28 -7.17
N ALA A 40 11.96 -34.68 -6.98
CA ALA A 40 13.03 -33.73 -6.77
C ALA A 40 13.24 -32.77 -7.91
N ASP A 41 12.88 -33.19 -9.13
CA ASP A 41 13.02 -32.35 -10.32
C ASP A 41 11.81 -31.47 -10.59
N ASP A 42 10.75 -31.62 -9.81
CA ASP A 42 9.53 -30.85 -10.00
C ASP A 42 9.65 -29.51 -9.26
N PRO A 43 9.32 -28.36 -9.95
CA PRO A 43 9.41 -27.06 -9.29
C PRO A 43 8.42 -26.87 -8.14
N GLY A 44 7.38 -27.73 -8.07
CA GLY A 44 6.38 -27.63 -7.03
C GLY A 44 5.21 -26.79 -7.47
N HIS A 45 4.42 -26.37 -6.50
CA HIS A 45 3.21 -25.57 -6.73
C HIS A 45 3.54 -24.09 -6.63
N PRO A 46 3.08 -23.27 -7.60
CA PRO A 46 3.25 -21.83 -7.46
C PRO A 46 2.38 -21.32 -6.32
N THR A 47 2.96 -20.52 -5.47
CA THR A 47 2.28 -19.94 -4.33
C THR A 47 2.60 -18.46 -4.28
N THR A 48 1.57 -17.64 -4.09
CA THR A 48 1.76 -16.21 -3.96
C THR A 48 1.97 -15.85 -2.49
N TYR A 49 2.99 -15.03 -2.24
CA TYR A 49 3.32 -14.56 -0.91
C TYR A 49 3.18 -13.06 -0.84
N VAL A 50 2.77 -12.58 0.31
CA VAL A 50 2.75 -11.16 0.62
C VAL A 50 3.85 -10.88 1.62
N SER A 51 4.74 -9.94 1.28
CA SER A 51 5.79 -9.51 2.18
C SER A 51 5.46 -8.14 2.72
N LEU A 52 5.25 -8.05 4.03
CA LEU A 52 4.89 -6.80 4.69
C LEU A 52 6.07 -6.25 5.46
N SER A 53 6.25 -4.93 5.37
CA SER A 53 7.19 -4.23 6.22
C SER A 53 6.49 -3.84 7.51
N LEU A 54 7.06 -4.23 8.63
CA LEU A 54 6.52 -3.96 9.95
C LEU A 54 7.38 -2.91 10.65
N PRO A 55 6.84 -2.25 11.67
CA PRO A 55 7.63 -1.29 12.45
C PRO A 55 8.88 -1.95 13.03
N GLY A 56 9.96 -1.16 13.16
CA GLY A 56 11.21 -1.67 13.71
C GLY A 56 12.07 -2.43 12.74
N GLY A 57 11.83 -2.28 11.43
CA GLY A 57 12.66 -2.92 10.43
C GLY A 57 12.37 -4.39 10.23
N LYS A 58 11.29 -4.89 10.81
CA LYS A 58 10.90 -6.29 10.66
C LYS A 58 10.09 -6.49 9.39
N SER A 59 10.00 -7.73 8.97
CA SER A 59 9.15 -8.07 7.83
C SER A 59 8.43 -9.37 8.13
N SER A 60 7.28 -9.55 7.49
CA SER A 60 6.46 -10.74 7.64
C SER A 60 6.04 -11.21 6.26
N GLN A 61 6.10 -12.52 6.04
CA GLN A 61 5.68 -13.10 4.78
C GLN A 61 4.52 -14.05 5.05
N VAL A 62 3.47 -13.90 4.25
CA VAL A 62 2.26 -14.70 4.39
C VAL A 62 1.92 -15.29 3.03
N SER A 63 1.66 -16.60 3.00
CA SER A 63 1.19 -17.21 1.77
C SER A 63 -0.29 -16.98 1.61
N LEU A 64 -0.74 -16.73 0.37
CA LEU A 64 -2.12 -16.45 0.10
C LEU A 64 -2.78 -17.57 -0.68
N PRO A 65 -4.01 -17.94 -0.32
CA PRO A 65 -4.80 -18.78 -1.22
C PRO A 65 -5.08 -18.02 -2.51
N ARG A 66 -5.27 -18.79 -3.60
CA ARG A 66 -5.46 -18.20 -4.91
C ARG A 66 -6.62 -17.21 -4.92
N SER A 67 -7.66 -17.48 -4.16
CA SER A 67 -8.85 -16.62 -4.14
C SER A 67 -8.60 -15.23 -3.56
N LEU A 68 -7.56 -15.08 -2.72
CA LEU A 68 -7.24 -13.80 -2.11
C LEU A 68 -6.19 -13.00 -2.86
N VAL A 69 -5.57 -13.59 -3.89
CA VAL A 69 -4.53 -12.86 -4.63
C VAL A 69 -5.09 -11.60 -5.29
N PRO A 70 -6.26 -11.63 -5.96
CA PRO A 70 -6.79 -10.40 -6.55
C PRO A 70 -7.08 -9.32 -5.50
N VAL A 71 -7.50 -9.72 -4.32
CA VAL A 71 -7.74 -8.76 -3.23
C VAL A 71 -6.44 -8.06 -2.84
N ALA A 72 -5.39 -8.84 -2.61
CA ALA A 72 -4.10 -8.28 -2.24
C ALA A 72 -3.54 -7.39 -3.34
N GLU A 73 -3.71 -7.79 -4.60
CA GLU A 73 -3.25 -6.97 -5.71
C GLU A 73 -3.97 -5.63 -5.76
N THR A 74 -5.29 -5.65 -5.57
CA THR A 74 -6.06 -4.42 -5.54
C THR A 74 -5.62 -3.52 -4.39
N TRP A 75 -5.43 -4.10 -3.20
CA TRP A 75 -5.06 -3.33 -2.03
C TRP A 75 -3.67 -2.70 -2.16
N THR A 76 -2.72 -3.41 -2.80
CA THR A 76 -1.39 -2.82 -3.02
C THR A 76 -1.44 -1.71 -4.05
N ARG A 77 -2.24 -1.86 -5.11
CA ARG A 77 -2.43 -0.78 -6.07
C ARG A 77 -3.10 0.43 -5.41
N ASN A 78 -4.05 0.18 -4.53
CA ASN A 78 -4.70 1.27 -3.80
C ASN A 78 -3.71 2.02 -2.93
N TYR A 79 -2.81 1.29 -2.28
CA TYR A 79 -1.79 1.95 -1.47
C TYR A 79 -0.91 2.86 -2.32
N GLU A 80 -0.51 2.38 -3.50
CA GLU A 80 0.32 3.17 -4.40
C GLU A 80 -0.41 4.43 -4.87
N ARG A 81 -1.71 4.32 -5.15
CA ARG A 81 -2.50 5.48 -5.52
C ARG A 81 -2.57 6.50 -4.39
N TRP A 82 -2.75 6.03 -3.16
CA TRP A 82 -2.74 6.92 -2.00
C TRP A 82 -1.38 7.59 -1.86
N LEU A 83 -0.30 6.84 -2.01
CA LEU A 83 1.04 7.38 -1.85
C LEU A 83 1.32 8.46 -2.89
N GLU A 84 0.98 8.20 -4.14
CA GLU A 84 1.18 9.19 -5.20
C GLU A 84 0.37 10.46 -4.94
N ALA A 85 -0.89 10.28 -4.52
CA ALA A 85 -1.73 11.44 -4.26
C ALA A 85 -1.22 12.25 -3.08
N ILE A 86 -0.79 11.56 -2.02
CA ILE A 86 -0.27 12.25 -0.84
C ILE A 86 0.98 13.03 -1.20
N GLU A 87 1.88 12.44 -1.99
CA GLU A 87 3.10 13.13 -2.39
C GLU A 87 2.79 14.35 -3.25
N ARG A 88 1.84 14.21 -4.16
CA ARG A 88 1.45 15.34 -5.00
C ARG A 88 0.78 16.43 -4.19
N ILE A 89 -0.15 16.05 -3.29
CA ILE A 89 -0.81 17.01 -2.43
C ILE A 89 0.19 17.72 -1.53
N SER A 90 1.18 16.98 -1.01
CA SER A 90 2.22 17.56 -0.18
C SER A 90 3.01 18.63 -0.95
N ALA A 91 3.35 18.34 -2.20
CA ALA A 91 4.07 19.30 -3.02
C ALA A 91 3.23 20.54 -3.28
N LEU A 92 1.93 20.36 -3.56
CA LEU A 92 1.03 21.48 -3.77
C LEU A 92 0.88 22.32 -2.50
N ASN A 93 0.75 21.65 -1.36
CA ASN A 93 0.64 22.36 -0.08
C ASN A 93 1.91 23.12 0.24
N HIS A 94 3.06 22.58 -0.10
CA HIS A 94 4.31 23.30 0.09
C HIS A 94 4.31 24.60 -0.72
N GLU A 95 3.85 24.53 -1.98
CA GLU A 95 3.78 25.74 -2.82
C GLU A 95 2.77 26.73 -2.28
N LEU A 96 1.64 26.25 -1.77
CA LEU A 96 0.66 27.15 -1.18
C LEU A 96 1.22 27.87 0.04
N LEU A 97 1.96 27.16 0.86
CA LEU A 97 2.59 27.78 2.03
C LEU A 97 3.69 28.75 1.63
N ARG A 98 4.49 28.38 0.63
CA ARG A 98 5.58 29.23 0.16
C ARG A 98 5.02 30.55 -0.40
N GLY A 99 3.93 30.47 -1.13
CA GLY A 99 3.27 31.65 -1.70
C GLY A 99 2.35 32.38 -0.72
N ARG A 100 2.16 31.80 0.44
CA ARG A 100 1.26 32.32 1.48
C ARG A 100 -0.18 32.47 0.98
N TRP A 101 -0.60 31.47 0.22
CA TRP A 101 -1.95 31.43 -0.36
C TRP A 101 -2.92 30.63 0.49
N VAL A 102 -2.58 30.42 1.76
CA VAL A 102 -3.40 29.70 2.70
C VAL A 102 -3.66 30.63 3.88
N GLU A 103 -4.92 30.70 4.31
CA GLU A 103 -5.27 31.51 5.46
C GLU A 103 -4.95 30.78 6.74
N PRO A 104 -4.35 31.48 7.73
CA PRO A 104 -4.15 30.85 9.02
C PRO A 104 -5.50 30.63 9.71
N PRO A 105 -5.57 29.64 10.61
CA PRO A 105 -6.80 29.47 11.38
C PRO A 105 -6.99 30.64 12.34
N PRO A 106 -8.23 30.90 12.74
CA PRO A 106 -8.47 31.97 13.72
C PRO A 106 -7.78 31.66 15.04
N ASP A 107 -7.36 32.72 15.69
CA ASP A 107 -6.76 32.61 17.00
C ASP A 107 -7.82 32.22 18.02
N GLU A 108 -7.62 31.15 18.72
CA GLU A 108 -8.61 30.62 19.64
C GLU A 108 -8.18 30.79 21.08
N GLY A 109 -8.56 31.91 21.67
CA GLY A 109 -8.38 32.08 23.10
C GLY A 109 -6.95 32.07 23.59
N GLY A 110 -6.07 32.58 22.79
CA GLY A 110 -4.67 32.65 23.21
C GLY A 110 -3.96 31.31 23.29
N ARG A 111 -4.46 30.33 22.61
CA ARG A 111 -3.81 29.03 22.55
C ARG A 111 -2.55 29.14 21.71
N ARG A 112 -1.49 29.58 22.34
CA ARG A 112 -0.23 29.82 21.70
C ARG A 112 0.72 28.66 21.92
N ARG A 113 1.61 28.46 21.00
CA ARG A 113 2.71 27.51 21.17
C ARG A 113 3.95 28.24 21.55
#